data_e779eae3c7c0c73a15d2e9512bc90797
#
_entry.id   e779eae3c7c0c73a15d2e9512bc90797
#
_cell.length_a   1.000
_cell.length_b   1.000
_cell.length_c   1.000
_cell.angle_alpha   90.00
_cell.angle_beta   90.00
_cell.angle_gamma   90.00
#
_symmetry.space_group_name_H-M   'P 1'
#
loop_
_entity.id
_entity.type
_entity.pdbx_description
1 polymer ?
#
loop_
_entity_poly.entity_id
_entity_poly.type
_entity_poly.pdbx_seq_one_letter_code
_entity_poly.pdbx_strand_id
1 'polypeptide(L)'
;MLWNYQIVTGSKEAVFKLFGDFADKIKDIIIWEKVGQPAMHEQVLNSCYEFIIVFENDNKKGRCITNAQFKRGTMNNVLKGYNKNNNIKGHGACFPVELVKDLINAFSKDGDIILDPFMGSGTTAVAALECNRKYIGFEIISEYVNIANDRIMKLGLKDTDGLW
;
A
#
# COMPACT_ATOMS: atom_id res chain seq x y z
N MET A 1 0.70 -10.59 -2.46
CA MET A 1 -0.14 -9.59 -1.75
C MET A 1 0.76 -8.70 -0.93
N LEU A 2 0.51 -7.39 -0.93
CA LEU A 2 1.18 -6.43 -0.07
C LEU A 2 0.21 -5.97 1.00
N TRP A 3 0.63 -5.94 2.25
CA TRP A 3 -0.20 -5.45 3.35
C TRP A 3 0.56 -4.40 4.16
N ASN A 4 0.07 -3.18 4.12
CA ASN A 4 0.63 -2.09 4.92
C ASN A 4 0.10 -2.15 6.35
N TYR A 5 0.98 -1.93 7.31
CA TYR A 5 0.64 -1.95 8.71
C TYR A 5 1.47 -0.97 9.55
N GLN A 6 0.77 -0.21 10.39
CA GLN A 6 1.39 0.61 11.42
C GLN A 6 1.13 -0.01 12.80
N ILE A 7 2.18 -0.27 13.57
CA ILE A 7 2.04 -0.70 14.96
C ILE A 7 1.62 0.51 15.79
N VAL A 8 0.39 0.48 16.30
CA VAL A 8 -0.15 1.50 17.20
C VAL A 8 -0.43 0.92 18.58
N THR A 9 -0.63 1.78 19.55
CA THR A 9 -0.98 1.36 20.92
C THR A 9 -2.22 0.47 20.91
N GLY A 10 -2.15 -0.68 21.58
CA GLY A 10 -3.25 -1.64 21.68
C GLY A 10 -3.34 -2.67 20.55
N SER A 11 -2.58 -2.52 19.45
CA SER A 11 -2.64 -3.45 18.31
C SER A 11 -1.44 -4.40 18.20
N LYS A 12 -0.42 -4.24 19.03
CA LYS A 12 0.85 -4.98 18.92
C LYS A 12 0.66 -6.49 18.96
N GLU A 13 -0.09 -7.00 19.92
CA GLU A 13 -0.33 -8.43 20.10
C GLU A 13 -1.00 -9.03 18.87
N ALA A 14 -2.06 -8.39 18.37
CA ALA A 14 -2.79 -8.84 17.19
C ALA A 14 -1.89 -8.90 15.94
N VAL A 15 -0.99 -7.91 15.77
CA VAL A 15 -0.05 -7.87 14.65
C VAL A 15 0.96 -8.99 14.73
N PHE A 16 1.60 -9.16 15.88
CA PHE A 16 2.60 -10.22 16.04
C PHE A 16 1.97 -11.62 15.96
N LYS A 17 0.73 -11.77 16.45
CA LYS A 17 -0.02 -13.00 16.25
C LYS A 17 -0.28 -13.26 14.76
N LEU A 18 -0.74 -12.25 14.02
CA LEU A 18 -0.95 -12.35 12.59
C LEU A 18 0.33 -12.76 11.85
N PHE A 19 1.46 -12.12 12.19
CA PHE A 19 2.75 -12.49 11.58
C PHE A 19 3.13 -13.93 11.92
N GLY A 20 2.84 -14.40 13.14
CA GLY A 20 3.05 -15.79 13.53
C GLY A 20 2.15 -16.76 12.75
N ASP A 21 0.86 -16.45 12.65
CA ASP A 21 -0.13 -17.29 11.97
C ASP A 21 0.15 -17.44 10.44
N PHE A 22 0.79 -16.44 9.83
CA PHE A 22 1.13 -16.42 8.40
C PHE A 22 2.63 -16.40 8.11
N ALA A 23 3.47 -16.79 9.07
CA ALA A 23 4.93 -16.71 8.93
C ALA A 23 5.46 -17.49 7.72
N ASP A 24 4.83 -18.61 7.36
CA ASP A 24 5.18 -19.43 6.19
C ASP A 24 4.84 -18.75 4.85
N LYS A 25 3.99 -17.73 4.85
CA LYS A 25 3.59 -16.96 3.67
C LYS A 25 4.32 -15.63 3.53
N ILE A 26 5.04 -15.18 4.55
CA ILE A 26 5.80 -13.95 4.50
C ILE A 26 7.09 -14.17 3.69
N LYS A 27 7.25 -13.45 2.60
CA LYS A 27 8.44 -13.49 1.74
C LYS A 27 9.47 -12.43 2.13
N ASP A 28 9.01 -11.23 2.41
CA ASP A 28 9.88 -10.13 2.84
C ASP A 28 9.05 -9.08 3.61
N ILE A 29 9.76 -8.18 4.26
CA ILE A 29 9.20 -7.03 4.97
C ILE A 29 9.86 -5.78 4.40
N ILE A 30 9.04 -4.86 3.92
CA ILE A 30 9.46 -3.55 3.46
C ILE A 30 9.14 -2.55 4.57
N ILE A 31 10.08 -1.67 4.87
CA ILE A 31 9.89 -0.55 5.79
C ILE A 31 9.63 0.70 4.95
N TRP A 32 8.48 1.30 5.11
CA TRP A 32 8.25 2.64 4.62
C TRP A 32 8.63 3.65 5.70
N GLU A 33 9.77 4.34 5.49
CA GLU A 33 10.22 5.41 6.36
C GLU A 33 9.39 6.67 6.09
N LYS A 34 8.72 7.16 7.13
CA LYS A 34 7.94 8.40 7.09
C LYS A 34 8.79 9.55 7.61
N VAL A 35 8.57 10.74 7.11
CA VAL A 35 9.04 11.95 7.79
C VAL A 35 8.41 11.95 9.18
N GLY A 36 9.26 11.88 10.21
CA GLY A 36 8.84 11.64 11.58
C GLY A 36 7.81 12.66 12.07
N GLN A 37 6.74 12.16 12.65
CA GLN A 37 5.84 12.98 13.45
C GLN A 37 6.31 12.91 14.89
N PRO A 38 6.38 14.05 15.62
CA PRO A 38 6.70 14.01 17.03
C PRO A 38 5.72 13.13 17.79
N ALA A 39 6.20 12.43 18.80
CA ALA A 39 5.35 11.65 19.68
C ALA A 39 4.34 12.57 20.39
N MET A 40 3.14 12.06 20.63
CA MET A 40 2.07 12.82 21.31
C MET A 40 2.35 13.02 22.80
N HIS A 41 3.21 12.20 23.39
CA HIS A 41 3.53 12.21 24.82
C HIS A 41 5.01 12.04 25.05
N GLU A 42 5.51 12.51 26.21
CA GLU A 42 6.87 12.23 26.69
C GLU A 42 7.09 10.72 26.86
N GLN A 43 8.33 10.28 26.75
CA GLN A 43 8.74 8.88 26.90
C GLN A 43 8.16 7.90 25.88
N VAL A 44 7.59 8.41 24.77
CA VAL A 44 7.11 7.63 23.63
C VAL A 44 7.98 7.90 22.41
N LEU A 45 8.39 6.84 21.72
CA LEU A 45 9.19 6.96 20.51
C LEU A 45 8.35 7.59 19.37
N ASN A 46 9.01 8.43 18.57
CA ASN A 46 8.42 8.94 17.35
C ASN A 46 8.12 7.79 16.38
N SER A 47 6.93 7.79 15.80
CA SER A 47 6.54 6.80 14.80
C SER A 47 7.07 7.20 13.42
N CYS A 48 8.23 6.67 13.05
CA CYS A 48 8.95 7.04 11.83
C CYS A 48 8.79 6.04 10.69
N TYR A 49 8.04 4.96 10.85
CA TYR A 49 7.88 3.95 9.81
C TYR A 49 6.55 3.23 9.87
N GLU A 50 6.22 2.58 8.76
CA GLU A 50 5.18 1.56 8.66
C GLU A 50 5.77 0.32 7.99
N PHE A 51 5.19 -0.84 8.30
CA PHE A 51 5.53 -2.09 7.64
C PHE A 51 4.70 -2.26 6.36
N ILE A 52 5.32 -2.80 5.32
CA ILE A 52 4.63 -3.36 4.17
C ILE A 52 5.06 -4.81 4.06
N ILE A 53 4.17 -5.72 4.43
CA ILE A 53 4.46 -7.15 4.44
C ILE A 53 4.18 -7.71 3.06
N VAL A 54 5.16 -8.40 2.51
CA VAL A 54 5.05 -9.10 1.23
C VAL A 54 4.64 -10.54 1.49
N PHE A 55 3.38 -10.85 1.19
CA PHE A 55 2.85 -12.21 1.28
C PHE A 55 2.82 -12.89 -0.08
N GLU A 56 3.11 -14.16 -0.11
CA GLU A 56 3.00 -15.00 -1.29
C GLU A 56 2.42 -16.37 -0.91
N ASN A 57 1.56 -16.91 -1.76
CA ASN A 57 0.90 -18.20 -1.51
C ASN A 57 1.61 -19.35 -2.25
N ASP A 58 2.87 -19.19 -2.60
CA ASP A 58 3.65 -20.29 -3.15
C ASP A 58 4.49 -20.97 -2.05
N ASN A 59 4.76 -22.26 -2.24
CA ASN A 59 5.59 -23.03 -1.33
C ASN A 59 7.08 -22.99 -1.71
N LYS A 60 7.49 -22.07 -2.58
CA LYS A 60 8.89 -21.92 -2.97
C LYS A 60 9.70 -21.42 -1.80
N LYS A 61 10.73 -22.16 -1.46
CA LYS A 61 11.69 -21.76 -0.43
C LYS A 61 12.54 -20.58 -0.93
N GLY A 62 12.91 -19.70 -0.01
CA GLY A 62 13.81 -18.59 -0.26
C GLY A 62 13.09 -17.24 -0.42
N ARG A 63 13.88 -16.18 -0.61
CA ARG A 63 13.44 -14.79 -0.62
C ARG A 63 13.02 -14.28 -2.01
N CYS A 64 13.09 -15.12 -3.05
CA CYS A 64 12.63 -14.72 -4.36
C CYS A 64 11.12 -14.54 -4.39
N ILE A 65 10.66 -13.38 -4.80
CA ILE A 65 9.24 -13.05 -4.95
C ILE A 65 8.83 -13.38 -6.38
N THR A 66 7.80 -14.21 -6.52
CA THR A 66 7.29 -14.62 -7.82
C THR A 66 6.68 -13.40 -8.53
N ASN A 67 6.94 -13.28 -9.83
CA ASN A 67 6.47 -12.17 -10.67
C ASN A 67 6.96 -10.76 -10.29
N ALA A 68 7.96 -10.62 -9.42
CA ALA A 68 8.59 -9.33 -9.18
C ALA A 68 9.21 -8.78 -10.47
N GLN A 69 9.05 -7.48 -10.70
CA GLN A 69 9.49 -6.79 -11.92
C GLN A 69 10.80 -6.01 -11.74
N PHE A 70 11.30 -5.92 -10.53
CA PHE A 70 12.57 -5.23 -10.25
C PHE A 70 13.78 -6.11 -10.53
N LYS A 71 14.87 -5.49 -10.99
CA LYS A 71 16.17 -6.15 -11.22
C LYS A 71 16.97 -6.24 -9.92
N ARG A 72 17.96 -7.14 -9.91
CA ARG A 72 18.89 -7.26 -8.77
C ARG A 72 19.52 -5.90 -8.43
N GLY A 73 19.41 -5.50 -7.17
CA GLY A 73 20.02 -4.28 -6.65
C GLY A 73 19.28 -2.97 -6.97
N THR A 74 18.10 -3.03 -7.60
CA THR A 74 17.35 -1.82 -7.97
C THR A 74 16.21 -1.47 -7.01
N MET A 75 15.85 -2.38 -6.10
CA MET A 75 14.82 -2.13 -5.09
C MET A 75 15.35 -2.45 -3.70
N ASN A 76 15.21 -1.52 -2.80
CA ASN A 76 15.54 -1.68 -1.39
C ASN A 76 14.28 -2.05 -0.58
N ASN A 77 14.48 -2.74 0.53
CA ASN A 77 13.40 -3.01 1.48
C ASN A 77 13.23 -1.91 2.54
N VAL A 78 13.90 -0.77 2.38
CA VAL A 78 13.62 0.47 3.10
C VAL A 78 13.32 1.54 2.08
N LEU A 79 12.07 1.99 2.05
CA LEU A 79 11.55 2.99 1.11
C LEU A 79 11.47 4.34 1.81
N LYS A 80 12.11 5.37 1.21
CA LYS A 80 12.28 6.71 1.77
C LYS A 80 11.88 7.79 0.77
N GLY A 81 11.66 9.00 1.27
CA GLY A 81 11.48 10.19 0.42
C GLY A 81 10.07 10.40 -0.11
N TYR A 82 9.10 9.61 0.32
CA TYR A 82 7.70 9.81 -0.07
C TYR A 82 7.03 10.83 0.84
N ASN A 83 6.67 11.96 0.28
CA ASN A 83 6.01 13.04 1.02
C ASN A 83 4.50 12.79 1.10
N LYS A 84 3.91 12.99 2.29
CA LYS A 84 2.45 13.01 2.49
C LYS A 84 1.80 14.29 1.93
N ASN A 85 2.09 14.66 0.70
CA ASN A 85 1.53 15.87 0.09
C ASN A 85 0.06 15.73 -0.35
N ASN A 86 -0.57 14.62 -0.03
CA ASN A 86 -1.96 14.37 -0.40
C ASN A 86 -2.87 14.57 0.81
N ASN A 87 -2.99 15.81 1.29
CA ASN A 87 -4.09 16.19 2.17
C ASN A 87 -5.39 16.11 1.37
N ILE A 88 -5.96 14.91 1.29
CA ILE A 88 -7.29 14.74 0.73
C ILE A 88 -8.26 15.25 1.78
N LYS A 89 -8.97 16.32 1.44
CA LYS A 89 -9.98 16.90 2.32
C LYS A 89 -10.98 15.82 2.71
N GLY A 90 -11.11 15.57 4.01
CA GLY A 90 -12.00 14.52 4.54
C GLY A 90 -11.36 13.16 4.80
N HIS A 91 -10.09 12.91 4.40
CA HIS A 91 -9.41 11.66 4.68
C HIS A 91 -7.96 11.89 5.12
N GLY A 92 -7.69 11.73 6.42
CA GLY A 92 -6.38 12.06 7.02
C GLY A 92 -5.28 11.00 6.87
N ALA A 93 -5.60 9.80 6.44
CA ALA A 93 -4.70 8.64 6.46
C ALA A 93 -4.40 8.08 5.06
N CYS A 94 -4.13 8.96 4.09
CA CYS A 94 -3.83 8.53 2.73
C CYS A 94 -2.34 8.23 2.53
N PHE A 95 -2.05 7.19 1.75
CA PHE A 95 -0.70 6.93 1.26
C PHE A 95 -0.27 7.98 0.22
N PRO A 96 1.04 8.27 0.11
CA PRO A 96 1.57 8.92 -1.07
C PRO A 96 1.29 8.07 -2.33
N VAL A 97 0.73 8.68 -3.37
CA VAL A 97 0.46 7.96 -4.63
C VAL A 97 1.74 7.38 -5.21
N GLU A 98 2.85 8.11 -5.16
CA GLU A 98 4.15 7.67 -5.68
C GLU A 98 4.67 6.41 -4.97
N LEU A 99 4.48 6.27 -3.65
CA LEU A 99 4.81 5.04 -2.94
C LEU A 99 4.04 3.84 -3.52
N VAL A 100 2.74 4.01 -3.74
CA VAL A 100 1.88 2.94 -4.26
C VAL A 100 2.23 2.62 -5.70
N LYS A 101 2.58 3.63 -6.53
CA LYS A 101 3.04 3.43 -7.92
C LYS A 101 4.33 2.61 -7.96
N ASP A 102 5.30 2.93 -7.12
CA ASP A 102 6.56 2.18 -7.05
C ASP A 102 6.32 0.72 -6.66
N LEU A 103 5.43 0.47 -5.69
CA LEU A 103 5.05 -0.88 -5.31
C LEU A 103 4.31 -1.60 -6.44
N ILE A 104 3.35 -0.96 -7.12
CA ILE A 104 2.64 -1.54 -8.26
C ILE A 104 3.62 -1.91 -9.37
N ASN A 105 4.53 -1.01 -9.73
CA ASN A 105 5.53 -1.27 -10.76
C ASN A 105 6.52 -2.38 -10.38
N ALA A 106 6.84 -2.51 -9.09
CA ALA A 106 7.75 -3.55 -8.60
C ALA A 106 7.09 -4.94 -8.57
N PHE A 107 5.77 -5.03 -8.36
CA PHE A 107 5.10 -6.30 -8.07
C PHE A 107 3.99 -6.68 -9.06
N SER A 108 3.81 -5.93 -10.14
CA SER A 108 2.83 -6.23 -11.18
C SER A 108 3.34 -5.83 -12.57
N LYS A 109 2.68 -6.32 -13.62
CA LYS A 109 2.93 -6.00 -15.02
C LYS A 109 1.85 -5.06 -15.56
N ASP A 110 2.15 -4.38 -16.66
CA ASP A 110 1.15 -3.60 -17.38
C ASP A 110 -0.06 -4.47 -17.75
N GLY A 111 -1.25 -3.93 -17.54
CA GLY A 111 -2.52 -4.61 -17.76
C GLY A 111 -2.99 -5.53 -16.64
N ASP A 112 -2.16 -5.80 -15.61
CA ASP A 112 -2.59 -6.58 -14.44
C ASP A 112 -3.72 -5.88 -13.68
N ILE A 113 -4.47 -6.65 -12.91
CA ILE A 113 -5.54 -6.14 -12.04
C ILE A 113 -4.99 -6.00 -10.61
N ILE A 114 -5.10 -4.81 -10.06
CA ILE A 114 -4.75 -4.50 -8.67
C ILE A 114 -6.03 -4.57 -7.83
N LEU A 115 -6.03 -5.43 -6.82
CA LEU A 115 -7.13 -5.56 -5.88
C LEU A 115 -6.82 -4.82 -4.58
N ASP A 116 -7.72 -3.93 -4.16
CA ASP A 116 -7.67 -3.26 -2.86
C ASP A 116 -9.00 -3.45 -2.12
N PRO A 117 -9.07 -4.36 -1.14
CA PRO A 117 -10.31 -4.62 -0.40
C PRO A 117 -10.67 -3.53 0.63
N PHE A 118 -9.82 -2.52 0.80
CA PHE A 118 -10.01 -1.40 1.73
C PHE A 118 -9.60 -0.08 1.07
N MET A 119 -10.19 0.22 -0.09
CA MET A 119 -9.72 1.24 -1.02
C MET A 119 -9.70 2.67 -0.44
N GLY A 120 -10.53 2.96 0.56
CA GLY A 120 -10.64 4.29 1.15
C GLY A 120 -10.91 5.36 0.09
N SER A 121 -10.11 6.42 0.10
CA SER A 121 -10.20 7.51 -0.88
C SER A 121 -9.55 7.21 -2.24
N GLY A 122 -9.27 5.95 -2.58
CA GLY A 122 -8.88 5.49 -3.92
C GLY A 122 -7.42 5.71 -4.30
N THR A 123 -6.49 5.79 -3.38
CA THR A 123 -5.07 6.00 -3.72
C THR A 123 -4.51 4.84 -4.56
N THR A 124 -4.88 3.60 -4.22
CA THR A 124 -4.47 2.41 -4.99
C THR A 124 -5.07 2.43 -6.40
N ALA A 125 -6.33 2.80 -6.55
CA ALA A 125 -6.98 2.91 -7.86
C ALA A 125 -6.31 3.96 -8.75
N VAL A 126 -6.06 5.15 -8.21
CA VAL A 126 -5.32 6.23 -8.92
C VAL A 126 -3.95 5.75 -9.36
N ALA A 127 -3.18 5.16 -8.45
CA ALA A 127 -1.83 4.65 -8.75
C ALA A 127 -1.85 3.53 -9.79
N ALA A 128 -2.83 2.61 -9.72
CA ALA A 128 -2.97 1.53 -10.69
C ALA A 128 -3.22 2.07 -12.10
N LEU A 129 -4.17 3.00 -12.24
CA LEU A 129 -4.49 3.61 -13.52
C LEU A 129 -3.32 4.40 -14.10
N GLU A 130 -2.62 5.21 -13.29
CA GLU A 130 -1.44 5.95 -13.73
C GLU A 130 -0.27 5.03 -14.15
N CYS A 131 -0.27 3.79 -13.68
CA CYS A 131 0.72 2.77 -14.02
C CYS A 131 0.24 1.79 -15.11
N ASN A 132 -0.80 2.09 -15.87
CA ASN A 132 -1.38 1.21 -16.89
C ASN A 132 -1.86 -0.14 -16.32
N ARG A 133 -2.36 -0.18 -15.09
CA ARG A 133 -3.01 -1.34 -14.48
C ARG A 133 -4.50 -1.10 -14.37
N LYS A 134 -5.26 -2.18 -14.29
CA LYS A 134 -6.68 -2.15 -13.90
C LYS A 134 -6.78 -2.24 -12.38
N TYR A 135 -7.94 -1.88 -11.81
CA TYR A 135 -8.16 -2.04 -10.39
C TYR A 135 -9.53 -2.63 -10.08
N ILE A 136 -9.62 -3.27 -8.93
CA ILE A 136 -10.87 -3.63 -8.25
C ILE A 136 -10.73 -3.11 -6.83
N GLY A 137 -11.66 -2.26 -6.39
CA GLY A 137 -11.63 -1.67 -5.05
C GLY A 137 -12.93 -1.89 -4.31
N PHE A 138 -12.84 -2.13 -3.00
CA PHE A 138 -13.99 -2.20 -2.11
C PHE A 138 -13.87 -1.13 -1.02
N GLU A 139 -14.96 -0.42 -0.76
CA GLU A 139 -15.07 0.56 0.32
C GLU A 139 -16.51 0.60 0.82
N ILE A 140 -16.70 0.59 2.13
CA ILE A 140 -18.03 0.57 2.76
C ILE A 140 -18.54 1.98 3.12
N ILE A 141 -17.63 2.96 3.15
CA ILE A 141 -17.96 4.35 3.52
C ILE A 141 -18.24 5.14 2.26
N SER A 142 -19.49 5.52 2.05
CA SER A 142 -19.95 6.20 0.83
C SER A 142 -19.20 7.53 0.56
N GLU A 143 -18.82 8.26 1.60
CA GLU A 143 -18.03 9.49 1.45
C GLU A 143 -16.67 9.21 0.84
N TYR A 144 -16.02 8.11 1.23
CA TYR A 144 -14.72 7.73 0.64
C TYR A 144 -14.88 7.22 -0.78
N VAL A 145 -15.96 6.48 -1.10
CA VAL A 145 -16.29 6.09 -2.47
C VAL A 145 -16.43 7.33 -3.37
N ASN A 146 -17.15 8.36 -2.91
CA ASN A 146 -17.32 9.59 -3.68
C ASN A 146 -15.97 10.30 -3.91
N ILE A 147 -15.13 10.40 -2.88
CA ILE A 147 -13.78 10.99 -3.01
C ILE A 147 -12.92 10.18 -4.01
N ALA A 148 -12.99 8.85 -3.94
CA ALA A 148 -12.25 7.98 -4.84
C ALA A 148 -12.68 8.18 -6.30
N ASN A 149 -13.99 8.21 -6.56
CA ASN A 149 -14.55 8.43 -7.88
C ASN A 149 -14.16 9.79 -8.45
N ASP A 150 -14.25 10.86 -7.64
CA ASP A 150 -13.83 12.20 -8.05
C ASP A 150 -12.33 12.25 -8.42
N ARG A 151 -11.49 11.53 -7.71
CA ARG A 151 -10.05 11.45 -8.01
C ARG A 151 -9.78 10.69 -9.30
N ILE A 152 -10.46 9.58 -9.53
CA ILE A 152 -10.33 8.76 -10.73
C ILE A 152 -10.83 9.54 -11.95
N MET A 153 -11.99 10.20 -11.86
CA MET A 153 -12.54 11.03 -12.96
C MET A 153 -11.58 12.17 -13.35
N LYS A 154 -10.88 12.76 -12.39
CA LYS A 154 -9.89 13.83 -12.65
C LYS A 154 -8.67 13.36 -13.44
N LEU A 155 -8.39 12.07 -13.50
CA LEU A 155 -7.31 11.55 -14.34
C LEU A 155 -7.62 11.66 -15.83
N GLY A 156 -8.88 11.95 -16.21
CA GLY A 156 -9.29 12.09 -17.61
C GLY A 156 -9.17 10.79 -18.42
N LEU A 157 -8.93 9.69 -17.74
CA LEU A 157 -8.92 8.37 -18.36
C LEU A 157 -10.38 8.01 -18.65
N LYS A 158 -10.70 7.77 -19.93
CA LYS A 158 -12.02 7.30 -20.32
C LYS A 158 -12.33 6.04 -19.51
N ASP A 159 -13.60 5.91 -19.08
CA ASP A 159 -14.13 4.72 -18.42
C ASP A 159 -13.79 3.44 -19.22
N THR A 160 -12.61 2.92 -19.02
CA THR A 160 -12.19 1.66 -19.56
C THR A 160 -11.89 0.75 -18.38
N ASP A 161 -12.91 -0.05 -18.05
CA ASP A 161 -12.75 -1.28 -17.27
C ASP A 161 -12.58 -1.17 -15.74
N GLY A 162 -13.19 -0.19 -15.08
CA GLY A 162 -13.50 -0.32 -13.66
C GLY A 162 -14.66 -1.29 -13.47
N LEU A 163 -14.40 -2.47 -12.95
CA LEU A 163 -15.45 -3.34 -12.44
C LEU A 163 -15.81 -2.90 -11.03
N TRP A 164 -17.05 -2.44 -10.87
CA TRP A 164 -17.67 -2.11 -9.57
C TRP A 164 -18.20 -3.37 -8.91
#